data_5de4e2b3665b89d0206963432229fd98
#
_entry.id   5de4e2b3665b89d0206963432229fd98
#
_cell.length_a   1.000
_cell.length_b   1.000
_cell.length_c   1.000
_cell.angle_alpha   90.00
_cell.angle_beta   90.00
_cell.angle_gamma   90.00
#
_symmetry.space_group_name_H-M   'P 1'
#
loop_
_entity.id
_entity.type
_entity.pdbx_description
1 polymer ?
#
loop_
_entity_poly.entity_id
_entity_poly.type
_entity_poly.pdbx_seq_one_letter_code
_entity_poly.pdbx_strand_id
1 'polypeptide(L)'
;MKWSLEQEMMVRRFGSGPEIVWIHGLGEQSRSLDAIAAHPALAGSSHVLVDLPGYGRSPWPDVPDDLEVLADRLASWIGDRRPVLIGHSMGGVLATLIAERIAVRAVVDVDGNLSRGDCTHSAKAAAYPPGDFLAHGFSAMRAEVYEAGRTDPALRGYHAAMTMAAPRVFHHHALQLVAMSEPEILVTRLAALRVPALFIAGVPGGICERSRALLDRDGVRWIGIEPAGHWVHIDQPDRLAAEVAGFLREA
;
A
#
# COMPACT_ATOMS: atom_id res chain seq x y z
N MET A 1 10.40 -10.42 -17.34
CA MET A 1 9.15 -10.10 -16.63
C MET A 1 8.02 -10.93 -17.19
N LYS A 2 7.30 -11.67 -16.33
CA LYS A 2 6.10 -12.45 -16.68
C LYS A 2 4.85 -11.73 -16.20
N TRP A 3 3.75 -11.86 -16.95
CA TRP A 3 2.41 -11.38 -16.60
C TRP A 3 1.45 -12.55 -16.58
N SER A 4 0.55 -12.59 -15.59
CA SER A 4 -0.51 -13.60 -15.49
C SER A 4 -1.74 -13.02 -14.80
N LEU A 5 -2.92 -13.50 -15.19
CA LEU A 5 -4.16 -13.25 -14.45
C LEU A 5 -4.37 -14.43 -13.50
N GLU A 6 -4.40 -14.14 -12.21
CA GLU A 6 -4.50 -15.16 -11.14
C GLU A 6 -5.56 -14.72 -10.13
N GLN A 7 -6.60 -15.53 -9.95
CA GLN A 7 -7.72 -15.21 -9.05
C GLN A 7 -8.26 -13.77 -9.25
N GLU A 8 -8.44 -13.37 -10.52
CA GLU A 8 -8.89 -12.04 -10.93
C GLU A 8 -7.92 -10.90 -10.59
N MET A 9 -6.67 -11.21 -10.32
CA MET A 9 -5.61 -10.22 -10.12
C MET A 9 -4.57 -10.33 -11.23
N MET A 10 -4.20 -9.20 -11.81
CA MET A 10 -3.07 -9.14 -12.72
C MET A 10 -1.78 -9.13 -11.91
N VAL A 11 -0.95 -10.14 -12.12
CA VAL A 11 0.29 -10.37 -11.38
C VAL A 11 1.48 -10.24 -12.31
N ARG A 12 2.50 -9.55 -11.83
CA ARG A 12 3.78 -9.40 -12.54
C ARG A 12 4.89 -10.01 -11.71
N ARG A 13 5.78 -10.78 -12.39
CA ARG A 13 6.93 -11.42 -11.73
C ARG A 13 8.23 -11.15 -12.48
N PHE A 14 9.27 -10.87 -11.74
CA PHE A 14 10.65 -10.77 -12.24
C PHE A 14 11.67 -11.01 -11.13
N GLY A 15 12.94 -11.13 -11.50
CA GLY A 15 14.03 -11.43 -10.55
C GLY A 15 14.08 -12.91 -10.18
N SER A 16 14.94 -13.23 -9.22
CA SER A 16 15.15 -14.58 -8.67
C SER A 16 15.70 -14.46 -7.26
N GLY A 17 15.39 -15.43 -6.39
CA GLY A 17 15.76 -15.44 -4.99
C GLY A 17 14.54 -15.44 -4.08
N PRO A 18 14.67 -15.04 -2.80
CA PRO A 18 13.56 -14.95 -1.86
C PRO A 18 12.43 -14.05 -2.40
N GLU A 19 11.19 -14.51 -2.25
CA GLU A 19 10.03 -13.82 -2.80
C GLU A 19 9.64 -12.59 -1.98
N ILE A 20 9.41 -11.48 -2.67
CA ILE A 20 8.80 -10.27 -2.14
C ILE A 20 7.50 -10.04 -2.89
N VAL A 21 6.38 -9.96 -2.16
CA VAL A 21 5.07 -9.55 -2.69
C VAL A 21 4.86 -8.08 -2.38
N TRP A 22 4.61 -7.30 -3.44
CA TRP A 22 4.39 -5.86 -3.39
C TRP A 22 2.91 -5.54 -3.53
N ILE A 23 2.36 -4.78 -2.58
CA ILE A 23 0.95 -4.43 -2.50
C ILE A 23 0.81 -2.90 -2.54
N HIS A 24 0.12 -2.39 -3.55
CA HIS A 24 -0.05 -0.95 -3.76
C HIS A 24 -1.14 -0.33 -2.88
N GLY A 25 -1.15 1.01 -2.81
CA GLY A 25 -2.11 1.81 -2.07
C GLY A 25 -3.44 2.06 -2.78
N LEU A 26 -4.34 2.78 -2.10
CA LEU A 26 -5.64 3.19 -2.63
C LEU A 26 -5.46 4.05 -3.90
N GLY A 27 -6.12 3.68 -4.99
CA GLY A 27 -6.03 4.41 -6.26
C GLY A 27 -4.74 4.20 -7.05
N GLU A 28 -3.81 3.41 -6.53
CA GLU A 28 -2.57 3.02 -7.20
C GLU A 28 -2.73 1.76 -8.04
N GLN A 29 -1.62 1.25 -8.52
CA GLN A 29 -1.48 -0.02 -9.23
C GLN A 29 -0.08 -0.58 -9.01
N SER A 30 0.15 -1.83 -9.37
CA SER A 30 1.46 -2.46 -9.23
C SER A 30 2.61 -1.68 -9.89
N ARG A 31 2.33 -0.91 -10.96
CA ARG A 31 3.36 -0.11 -11.65
C ARG A 31 3.83 1.10 -10.84
N SER A 32 3.06 1.55 -9.86
CA SER A 32 3.50 2.60 -8.94
C SER A 32 4.76 2.17 -8.17
N LEU A 33 4.96 0.86 -8.00
CA LEU A 33 6.07 0.27 -7.25
C LEU A 33 7.22 -0.25 -8.14
N ASP A 34 7.16 -0.03 -9.47
CA ASP A 34 8.17 -0.58 -10.41
C ASP A 34 9.58 -0.11 -10.09
N ALA A 35 9.76 1.19 -9.85
CA ALA A 35 11.08 1.78 -9.64
C ALA A 35 11.76 1.19 -8.39
N ILE A 36 11.01 1.08 -7.28
CA ILE A 36 11.54 0.52 -6.04
C ILE A 36 11.76 -0.99 -6.14
N ALA A 37 10.85 -1.75 -6.74
CA ALA A 37 11.01 -3.20 -6.88
C ALA A 37 12.18 -3.57 -7.81
N ALA A 38 12.46 -2.75 -8.83
CA ALA A 38 13.59 -2.95 -9.74
C ALA A 38 14.90 -2.33 -9.26
N HIS A 39 14.93 -1.75 -8.05
CA HIS A 39 16.12 -1.09 -7.54
C HIS A 39 17.29 -2.07 -7.34
N PRO A 40 18.55 -1.71 -7.74
CA PRO A 40 19.71 -2.61 -7.65
C PRO A 40 19.95 -3.20 -6.24
N ALA A 41 19.65 -2.46 -5.17
CA ALA A 41 19.79 -2.95 -3.80
C ALA A 41 18.88 -4.16 -3.49
N LEU A 42 17.85 -4.41 -4.28
CA LEU A 42 16.89 -5.50 -4.14
C LEU A 42 17.02 -6.57 -5.23
N ALA A 43 18.03 -6.49 -6.10
CA ALA A 43 18.21 -7.36 -7.26
C ALA A 43 18.37 -8.86 -6.91
N GLY A 44 18.73 -9.20 -5.66
CA GLY A 44 18.83 -10.59 -5.17
C GLY A 44 17.50 -11.25 -4.81
N SER A 45 16.36 -10.60 -5.10
CA SER A 45 15.02 -11.06 -4.73
C SER A 45 14.16 -11.39 -5.96
N SER A 46 13.18 -12.25 -5.76
CA SER A 46 12.08 -12.47 -6.72
C SER A 46 10.95 -11.53 -6.36
N HIS A 47 10.52 -10.71 -7.31
CA HIS A 47 9.50 -9.69 -7.10
C HIS A 47 8.18 -10.11 -7.72
N VAL A 48 7.12 -10.05 -6.92
CA VAL A 48 5.73 -10.31 -7.31
C VAL A 48 4.92 -9.05 -7.02
N LEU A 49 4.47 -8.36 -8.06
CA LEU A 49 3.69 -7.15 -7.95
C LEU A 49 2.26 -7.43 -8.41
N VAL A 50 1.29 -7.09 -7.59
CA VAL A 50 -0.12 -7.38 -7.83
C VAL A 50 -0.90 -6.09 -8.10
N ASP A 51 -1.71 -6.08 -9.17
CA ASP A 51 -2.81 -5.13 -9.28
C ASP A 51 -4.01 -5.73 -8.53
N LEU A 52 -4.45 -5.04 -7.47
CA LEU A 52 -5.62 -5.48 -6.69
C LEU A 52 -6.90 -5.42 -7.54
N PRO A 53 -7.94 -6.24 -7.26
CA PRO A 53 -9.21 -6.16 -7.96
C PRO A 53 -9.76 -4.73 -7.97
N GLY A 54 -10.17 -4.26 -9.15
CA GLY A 54 -10.63 -2.88 -9.34
C GLY A 54 -9.54 -1.84 -9.59
N TYR A 55 -8.27 -2.25 -9.66
CA TYR A 55 -7.14 -1.36 -9.91
C TYR A 55 -6.25 -1.88 -11.04
N GLY A 56 -5.55 -0.96 -11.68
CA GLY A 56 -4.58 -1.29 -12.70
C GLY A 56 -5.18 -2.06 -13.85
N ARG A 57 -4.64 -3.25 -14.12
CA ARG A 57 -5.10 -4.17 -15.18
C ARG A 57 -5.94 -5.32 -14.67
N SER A 58 -6.22 -5.37 -13.38
CA SER A 58 -7.14 -6.34 -12.80
C SER A 58 -8.58 -6.03 -13.18
N PRO A 59 -9.44 -7.04 -13.32
CA PRO A 59 -10.87 -6.83 -13.55
C PRO A 59 -11.50 -5.91 -12.50
N TRP A 60 -12.53 -5.19 -12.93
CA TRP A 60 -13.34 -4.36 -12.05
C TRP A 60 -14.52 -5.17 -11.55
N PRO A 61 -14.57 -5.53 -10.26
CA PRO A 61 -15.68 -6.31 -9.72
C PRO A 61 -16.96 -5.46 -9.63
N ASP A 62 -18.10 -6.08 -9.83
CA ASP A 62 -19.41 -5.45 -9.63
C ASP A 62 -19.65 -5.10 -8.16
N VAL A 63 -19.20 -5.99 -7.27
CA VAL A 63 -19.25 -5.81 -5.81
C VAL A 63 -17.81 -5.82 -5.28
N PRO A 64 -17.34 -4.71 -4.70
CA PRO A 64 -16.02 -4.66 -4.08
C PRO A 64 -15.91 -5.58 -2.87
N ASP A 65 -14.78 -6.24 -2.70
CA ASP A 65 -14.43 -6.90 -1.45
C ASP A 65 -14.15 -5.85 -0.33
N ASP A 66 -14.52 -6.14 0.91
CA ASP A 66 -14.00 -5.41 2.06
C ASP A 66 -12.50 -5.68 2.22
N LEU A 67 -11.74 -4.79 2.88
CA LEU A 67 -10.29 -4.97 3.04
C LEU A 67 -9.93 -6.26 3.79
N GLU A 68 -10.74 -6.69 4.75
CA GLU A 68 -10.56 -7.99 5.42
C GLU A 68 -10.78 -9.16 4.45
N VAL A 69 -11.81 -9.12 3.61
CA VAL A 69 -12.07 -10.13 2.58
C VAL A 69 -10.98 -10.14 1.50
N LEU A 70 -10.50 -8.95 1.13
CA LEU A 70 -9.38 -8.81 0.19
C LEU A 70 -8.09 -9.40 0.78
N ALA A 71 -7.85 -9.23 2.08
CA ALA A 71 -6.73 -9.86 2.76
C ALA A 71 -6.86 -11.39 2.79
N ASP A 72 -8.07 -11.95 3.00
CA ASP A 72 -8.33 -13.40 2.91
C ASP A 72 -8.05 -13.93 1.50
N ARG A 73 -8.48 -13.22 0.46
CA ARG A 73 -8.20 -13.56 -0.94
C ARG A 73 -6.71 -13.56 -1.23
N LEU A 74 -5.98 -12.53 -0.81
CA LEU A 74 -4.53 -12.42 -0.98
C LEU A 74 -3.79 -13.51 -0.21
N ALA A 75 -4.20 -13.80 1.02
CA ALA A 75 -3.64 -14.88 1.83
C ALA A 75 -3.84 -16.25 1.15
N SER A 76 -5.04 -16.53 0.64
CA SER A 76 -5.34 -17.74 -0.11
C SER A 76 -4.51 -17.84 -1.40
N TRP A 77 -4.35 -16.73 -2.12
CA TRP A 77 -3.53 -16.68 -3.33
C TRP A 77 -2.04 -16.86 -3.03
N ILE A 78 -1.53 -16.32 -1.93
CA ILE A 78 -0.15 -16.53 -1.48
C ILE A 78 0.05 -17.99 -1.06
N GLY A 79 -0.87 -18.56 -0.30
CA GLY A 79 -0.76 -19.95 0.19
C GLY A 79 0.51 -20.15 1.05
N ASP A 80 1.22 -21.25 0.84
CA ASP A 80 2.38 -21.67 1.65
C ASP A 80 3.73 -21.05 1.24
N ARG A 81 3.75 -20.04 0.35
CA ARG A 81 4.98 -19.48 -0.23
C ARG A 81 5.89 -18.73 0.75
N ARG A 82 5.36 -18.25 1.86
CA ARG A 82 6.08 -17.47 2.89
C ARG A 82 6.91 -16.31 2.34
N PRO A 83 6.32 -15.36 1.58
CA PRO A 83 7.06 -14.22 1.06
C PRO A 83 7.41 -13.21 2.15
N VAL A 84 8.23 -12.23 1.81
CA VAL A 84 8.19 -10.92 2.47
C VAL A 84 7.02 -10.13 1.87
N LEU A 85 6.24 -9.47 2.70
CA LEU A 85 5.19 -8.56 2.25
C LEU A 85 5.69 -7.11 2.36
N ILE A 86 5.59 -6.37 1.27
CA ILE A 86 5.87 -4.92 1.27
C ILE A 86 4.64 -4.21 0.73
N GLY A 87 4.01 -3.42 1.58
CA GLY A 87 2.81 -2.68 1.24
C GLY A 87 2.99 -1.18 1.38
N HIS A 88 2.45 -0.40 0.44
CA HIS A 88 2.38 1.05 0.52
C HIS A 88 0.97 1.49 0.90
N SER A 89 0.83 2.39 1.88
CA SER A 89 -0.46 2.99 2.26
C SER A 89 -1.50 1.90 2.61
N MET A 90 -2.65 1.83 1.95
CA MET A 90 -3.61 0.71 2.04
C MET A 90 -2.94 -0.66 1.90
N GLY A 91 -1.91 -0.76 1.05
CA GLY A 91 -1.13 -1.99 0.90
C GLY A 91 -0.38 -2.41 2.16
N GLY A 92 0.06 -1.45 2.98
CA GLY A 92 0.68 -1.70 4.30
C GLY A 92 -0.34 -2.28 5.29
N VAL A 93 -1.55 -1.72 5.31
CA VAL A 93 -2.66 -2.29 6.09
C VAL A 93 -2.94 -3.72 5.63
N LEU A 94 -3.08 -3.95 4.32
CA LEU A 94 -3.30 -5.31 3.78
C LEU A 94 -2.16 -6.27 4.11
N ALA A 95 -0.89 -5.83 4.06
CA ALA A 95 0.25 -6.66 4.43
C ALA A 95 0.18 -7.13 5.88
N THR A 96 -0.21 -6.24 6.81
CA THR A 96 -0.47 -6.59 8.21
C THR A 96 -1.60 -7.61 8.33
N LEU A 97 -2.75 -7.36 7.69
CA LEU A 97 -3.89 -8.26 7.72
C LEU A 97 -3.57 -9.65 7.15
N ILE A 98 -2.79 -9.73 6.08
CA ILE A 98 -2.34 -10.99 5.48
C ILE A 98 -1.42 -11.74 6.44
N ALA A 99 -0.46 -11.06 7.07
CA ALA A 99 0.49 -11.67 7.99
C ALA A 99 -0.16 -12.22 9.27
N GLU A 100 -1.36 -11.76 9.64
CA GLU A 100 -2.16 -12.36 10.71
C GLU A 100 -2.79 -13.70 10.31
N ARG A 101 -2.94 -13.98 9.02
CA ARG A 101 -3.65 -15.14 8.46
C ARG A 101 -2.73 -16.27 8.04
N ILE A 102 -1.59 -15.93 7.48
CA ILE A 102 -0.63 -16.90 6.93
C ILE A 102 0.79 -16.63 7.41
N ALA A 103 1.62 -17.65 7.33
CA ALA A 103 3.04 -17.51 7.61
C ALA A 103 3.74 -16.71 6.50
N VAL A 104 4.38 -15.60 6.87
CA VAL A 104 5.23 -14.78 6.02
C VAL A 104 6.63 -14.70 6.64
N ARG A 105 7.64 -14.23 5.86
CA ARG A 105 8.99 -14.05 6.40
C ARG A 105 9.13 -12.76 7.19
N ALA A 106 8.58 -11.69 6.66
CA ALA A 106 8.61 -10.36 7.26
C ALA A 106 7.54 -9.46 6.63
N VAL A 107 7.26 -8.34 7.30
CA VAL A 107 6.37 -7.27 6.80
C VAL A 107 7.13 -5.95 6.76
N VAL A 108 7.05 -5.23 5.65
CA VAL A 108 7.44 -3.83 5.54
C VAL A 108 6.21 -3.02 5.18
N ASP A 109 5.80 -2.16 6.10
CA ASP A 109 4.71 -1.21 5.90
C ASP A 109 5.31 0.14 5.53
N VAL A 110 5.07 0.61 4.31
CA VAL A 110 5.56 1.88 3.81
C VAL A 110 4.42 2.90 3.86
N ASP A 111 4.49 3.76 4.85
CA ASP A 111 3.57 4.88 5.08
C ASP A 111 2.08 4.47 5.11
N GLY A 112 1.80 3.29 5.71
CA GLY A 112 0.45 2.75 5.86
C GLY A 112 -0.40 3.56 6.84
N ASN A 113 -1.72 3.45 6.70
CA ASN A 113 -2.66 4.14 7.58
C ASN A 113 -2.68 3.50 8.97
N LEU A 114 -2.41 4.28 10.01
CA LEU A 114 -2.44 3.84 11.41
C LEU A 114 -3.51 4.56 12.23
N SER A 115 -3.83 5.80 11.84
CA SER A 115 -4.85 6.62 12.50
C SER A 115 -5.67 7.41 11.46
N ARG A 116 -6.75 8.02 11.92
CA ARG A 116 -7.59 8.89 11.09
C ARG A 116 -6.80 10.01 10.42
N GLY A 117 -5.73 10.51 11.06
CA GLY A 117 -4.89 11.59 10.55
C GLY A 117 -4.15 11.23 9.26
N ASP A 118 -3.92 9.94 8.99
CA ASP A 118 -3.25 9.46 7.78
C ASP A 118 -4.21 9.32 6.59
N CYS A 119 -5.52 9.39 6.85
CA CYS A 119 -6.57 9.19 5.85
C CYS A 119 -6.81 10.45 5.01
N THR A 120 -5.81 10.96 4.27
CA THR A 120 -5.96 12.20 3.48
C THR A 120 -6.90 12.01 2.29
N HIS A 121 -6.50 11.21 1.30
CA HIS A 121 -7.31 10.94 0.10
C HIS A 121 -8.53 10.07 0.41
N SER A 122 -8.38 9.07 1.28
CA SER A 122 -9.48 8.21 1.68
C SER A 122 -10.56 8.96 2.47
N ALA A 123 -10.20 9.85 3.40
CA ALA A 123 -11.18 10.66 4.12
C ALA A 123 -11.93 11.62 3.18
N LYS A 124 -11.24 12.19 2.20
CA LYS A 124 -11.86 13.03 1.18
C LYS A 124 -12.89 12.27 0.34
N ALA A 125 -12.55 11.07 -0.10
CA ALA A 125 -13.48 10.21 -0.82
C ALA A 125 -14.67 9.77 0.06
N ALA A 126 -14.40 9.35 1.30
CA ALA A 126 -15.40 8.89 2.24
C ALA A 126 -16.39 9.99 2.67
N ALA A 127 -16.07 11.26 2.47
CA ALA A 127 -16.97 12.38 2.74
C ALA A 127 -18.15 12.47 1.74
N TYR A 128 -18.05 11.82 0.59
CA TYR A 128 -19.13 11.79 -0.39
C TYR A 128 -20.10 10.64 -0.13
N PRO A 129 -21.41 10.85 -0.30
CA PRO A 129 -22.34 9.75 -0.48
C PRO A 129 -21.93 8.89 -1.69
N PRO A 130 -22.15 7.54 -1.67
CA PRO A 130 -21.68 6.66 -2.75
C PRO A 130 -22.13 7.08 -4.15
N GLY A 131 -23.41 7.48 -4.31
CA GLY A 131 -23.95 7.96 -5.60
C GLY A 131 -23.28 9.21 -6.11
N ASP A 132 -23.03 10.18 -5.22
CA ASP A 132 -22.40 11.45 -5.54
C ASP A 132 -20.92 11.27 -5.89
N PHE A 133 -20.23 10.37 -5.18
CA PHE A 133 -18.85 10.04 -5.50
C PHE A 133 -18.72 9.46 -6.91
N LEU A 134 -19.59 8.52 -7.26
CA LEU A 134 -19.57 7.91 -8.60
C LEU A 134 -19.94 8.88 -9.69
N ALA A 135 -20.90 9.76 -9.43
CA ALA A 135 -21.38 10.73 -10.43
C ALA A 135 -20.35 11.83 -10.74
N HIS A 136 -19.67 12.34 -9.72
CA HIS A 136 -18.77 13.50 -9.87
C HIS A 136 -17.60 13.55 -8.88
N GLY A 137 -17.69 12.94 -7.68
CA GLY A 137 -16.66 13.05 -6.64
C GLY A 137 -15.32 12.50 -7.09
N PHE A 138 -15.29 11.31 -7.74
CA PHE A 138 -14.06 10.71 -8.22
C PHE A 138 -13.37 11.56 -9.31
N SER A 139 -14.14 12.10 -10.25
CA SER A 139 -13.58 12.97 -11.29
C SER A 139 -13.06 14.29 -10.72
N ALA A 140 -13.75 14.87 -9.72
CA ALA A 140 -13.29 16.06 -9.02
C ALA A 140 -11.99 15.81 -8.27
N MET A 141 -11.88 14.72 -7.50
CA MET A 141 -10.63 14.34 -6.84
C MET A 141 -9.48 14.15 -7.83
N ARG A 142 -9.73 13.48 -8.95
CA ARG A 142 -8.71 13.31 -9.99
C ARG A 142 -8.25 14.63 -10.58
N ALA A 143 -9.15 15.58 -10.80
CA ALA A 143 -8.81 16.91 -11.30
C ALA A 143 -7.91 17.66 -10.31
N GLU A 144 -8.20 17.60 -9.00
CA GLU A 144 -7.37 18.21 -7.97
C GLU A 144 -5.97 17.56 -7.91
N VAL A 145 -5.90 16.23 -7.95
CA VAL A 145 -4.61 15.50 -7.97
C VAL A 145 -3.83 15.85 -9.25
N TYR A 146 -4.50 16.02 -10.39
CA TYR A 146 -3.87 16.48 -11.63
C TYR A 146 -3.22 17.86 -11.47
N GLU A 147 -3.95 18.83 -10.94
CA GLU A 147 -3.43 20.19 -10.75
C GLU A 147 -2.24 20.20 -9.76
N ALA A 148 -2.33 19.49 -8.64
CA ALA A 148 -1.23 19.35 -7.70
C ALA A 148 -0.02 18.60 -8.33
N GLY A 149 -0.27 17.59 -9.16
CA GLY A 149 0.74 16.83 -9.87
C GLY A 149 1.50 17.59 -10.96
N ARG A 150 1.10 18.85 -11.28
CA ARG A 150 1.86 19.69 -12.22
C ARG A 150 3.25 20.05 -11.69
N THR A 151 3.37 20.14 -10.38
CA THR A 151 4.64 20.45 -9.69
C THR A 151 5.17 19.31 -8.82
N ASP A 152 4.33 18.33 -8.48
CA ASP A 152 4.67 17.19 -7.63
C ASP A 152 4.72 15.89 -8.44
N PRO A 153 5.90 15.26 -8.61
CA PRO A 153 6.04 14.00 -9.36
C PRO A 153 5.25 12.84 -8.76
N ALA A 154 5.12 12.76 -7.42
CA ALA A 154 4.39 11.70 -6.76
C ALA A 154 2.88 11.80 -7.07
N LEU A 155 2.30 12.98 -6.93
CA LEU A 155 0.90 13.24 -7.28
C LEU A 155 0.63 13.09 -8.79
N ARG A 156 1.61 13.41 -9.64
CA ARG A 156 1.50 13.14 -11.08
C ARG A 156 1.39 11.63 -11.36
N GLY A 157 2.24 10.83 -10.72
CA GLY A 157 2.18 9.38 -10.80
C GLY A 157 0.87 8.82 -10.26
N TYR A 158 0.42 9.33 -9.12
CA TYR A 158 -0.85 8.96 -8.50
C TYR A 158 -2.05 9.29 -9.40
N HIS A 159 -2.11 10.50 -9.98
CA HIS A 159 -3.15 10.85 -10.95
C HIS A 159 -3.20 9.85 -12.12
N ALA A 160 -2.03 9.50 -12.68
CA ALA A 160 -1.96 8.53 -13.78
C ALA A 160 -2.48 7.15 -13.33
N ALA A 161 -2.15 6.68 -12.13
CA ALA A 161 -2.65 5.42 -11.58
C ALA A 161 -4.17 5.45 -11.37
N MET A 162 -4.73 6.54 -10.82
CA MET A 162 -6.17 6.71 -10.61
C MET A 162 -6.99 6.56 -11.89
N THR A 163 -6.41 6.79 -13.08
CA THR A 163 -7.12 6.58 -14.35
C THR A 163 -7.53 5.13 -14.58
N MET A 164 -6.87 4.20 -13.89
CA MET A 164 -7.11 2.75 -13.96
C MET A 164 -7.73 2.21 -12.67
N ALA A 165 -8.29 3.05 -11.82
CA ALA A 165 -9.00 2.65 -10.62
C ALA A 165 -10.53 2.70 -10.87
N ALA A 166 -11.23 1.63 -10.50
CA ALA A 166 -12.68 1.61 -10.53
C ALA A 166 -13.25 2.55 -9.45
N PRO A 167 -14.04 3.58 -9.79
CA PRO A 167 -14.52 4.56 -8.81
C PRO A 167 -15.29 3.94 -7.65
N ARG A 168 -16.08 2.90 -7.92
CA ARG A 168 -16.85 2.16 -6.90
C ARG A 168 -15.93 1.45 -5.91
N VAL A 169 -14.89 0.77 -6.41
CA VAL A 169 -13.91 0.07 -5.57
C VAL A 169 -13.09 1.07 -4.76
N PHE A 170 -12.64 2.14 -5.39
CA PHE A 170 -11.92 3.22 -4.73
C PHE A 170 -12.71 3.80 -3.54
N HIS A 171 -13.99 4.13 -3.76
CA HIS A 171 -14.85 4.69 -2.72
C HIS A 171 -15.07 3.70 -1.57
N HIS A 172 -15.36 2.45 -1.91
CA HIS A 172 -15.59 1.39 -0.92
C HIS A 172 -14.34 1.19 -0.03
N HIS A 173 -13.17 1.03 -0.63
CA HIS A 173 -11.92 0.89 0.12
C HIS A 173 -11.55 2.15 0.91
N ALA A 174 -11.89 3.34 0.42
CA ALA A 174 -11.70 4.59 1.15
C ALA A 174 -12.54 4.62 2.44
N LEU A 175 -13.80 4.20 2.38
CA LEU A 175 -14.67 4.07 3.56
C LEU A 175 -14.09 3.05 4.55
N GLN A 176 -13.64 1.89 4.06
CA GLN A 176 -13.04 0.84 4.88
C GLN A 176 -11.75 1.34 5.58
N LEU A 177 -10.85 2.00 4.85
CA LEU A 177 -9.62 2.55 5.44
C LEU A 177 -9.90 3.53 6.56
N VAL A 178 -10.86 4.44 6.35
CA VAL A 178 -11.26 5.41 7.39
C VAL A 178 -11.80 4.67 8.62
N ALA A 179 -12.72 3.72 8.43
CA ALA A 179 -13.32 2.95 9.52
C ALA A 179 -12.29 2.12 10.30
N MET A 180 -11.28 1.56 9.61
CA MET A 180 -10.23 0.76 10.24
C MET A 180 -9.18 1.62 10.95
N SER A 181 -8.92 2.84 10.45
CA SER A 181 -7.91 3.75 11.03
C SER A 181 -8.44 4.51 12.25
N GLU A 182 -9.75 4.77 12.33
CA GLU A 182 -10.36 5.59 13.38
C GLU A 182 -10.17 5.04 14.80
N PRO A 183 -10.28 3.71 15.06
CA PRO A 183 -10.05 3.16 16.39
C PRO A 183 -8.57 3.03 16.78
N GLU A 184 -7.62 3.39 15.91
CA GLU A 184 -6.16 3.36 16.14
C GLU A 184 -5.62 1.98 16.55
N ILE A 185 -6.28 0.90 16.11
CA ILE A 185 -5.87 -0.48 16.42
C ILE A 185 -4.90 -1.09 15.39
N LEU A 186 -4.75 -0.46 14.21
CA LEU A 186 -3.88 -0.99 13.15
C LEU A 186 -2.42 -1.08 13.59
N VAL A 187 -1.94 -0.11 14.37
CA VAL A 187 -0.58 -0.13 14.93
C VAL A 187 -0.41 -1.29 15.92
N THR A 188 -1.40 -1.55 16.78
CA THR A 188 -1.36 -2.68 17.72
C THR A 188 -1.40 -4.02 16.99
N ARG A 189 -2.15 -4.13 15.89
CA ARG A 189 -2.15 -5.31 15.00
C ARG A 189 -0.76 -5.54 14.39
N LEU A 190 -0.13 -4.49 13.87
CA LEU A 190 1.23 -4.56 13.34
C LEU A 190 2.25 -4.99 14.42
N ALA A 191 2.16 -4.40 15.62
CA ALA A 191 3.02 -4.72 16.76
C ALA A 191 2.85 -6.17 17.26
N ALA A 192 1.64 -6.74 17.10
CA ALA A 192 1.33 -8.10 17.54
C ALA A 192 1.80 -9.20 16.57
N LEU A 193 2.31 -8.84 15.40
CA LEU A 193 2.81 -9.82 14.43
C LEU A 193 3.97 -10.63 15.02
N ARG A 194 3.96 -11.94 14.76
CA ARG A 194 5.02 -12.87 15.24
C ARG A 194 6.18 -13.01 14.25
N VAL A 195 6.32 -12.09 13.35
CA VAL A 195 7.37 -12.03 12.33
C VAL A 195 8.04 -10.65 12.40
N PRO A 196 9.28 -10.52 11.90
CA PRO A 196 9.91 -9.23 11.81
C PRO A 196 9.02 -8.23 11.04
N ALA A 197 8.79 -7.07 11.62
CA ALA A 197 8.01 -6.00 11.01
C ALA A 197 8.80 -4.68 11.06
N LEU A 198 8.73 -3.91 9.99
CA LEU A 198 9.31 -2.59 9.86
C LEU A 198 8.29 -1.63 9.29
N PHE A 199 8.08 -0.50 9.96
CA PHE A 199 7.31 0.61 9.40
C PHE A 199 8.27 1.68 8.86
N ILE A 200 8.04 2.17 7.64
CA ILE A 200 8.84 3.23 7.02
C ILE A 200 7.93 4.42 6.72
N ALA A 201 8.19 5.54 7.37
CA ALA A 201 7.41 6.76 7.24
C ALA A 201 8.12 7.79 6.35
N GLY A 202 7.36 8.49 5.52
CA GLY A 202 7.81 9.75 4.92
C GLY A 202 7.78 10.88 5.96
N VAL A 203 8.84 11.67 6.04
CA VAL A 203 8.94 12.79 6.97
C VAL A 203 9.32 14.06 6.20
N PRO A 204 8.64 15.18 6.43
CA PRO A 204 7.52 15.41 7.35
C PRO A 204 6.14 15.08 6.76
N GLY A 205 6.03 14.75 5.46
CA GLY A 205 4.78 14.77 4.70
C GLY A 205 4.06 13.42 4.56
N GLY A 206 4.52 12.35 5.24
CA GLY A 206 3.86 11.04 5.29
C GLY A 206 2.83 10.95 6.40
N ILE A 207 2.93 9.90 7.25
CA ILE A 207 2.01 9.71 8.38
C ILE A 207 2.02 10.90 9.34
N CYS A 208 0.88 11.14 9.98
CA CYS A 208 0.71 12.24 10.91
C CYS A 208 1.50 12.04 12.22
N GLU A 209 1.65 13.12 13.01
CA GLU A 209 2.35 13.06 14.30
C GLU A 209 1.70 12.08 15.27
N ARG A 210 0.36 11.98 15.26
CA ARG A 210 -0.37 11.01 16.08
C ARG A 210 0.06 9.58 15.78
N SER A 211 0.18 9.22 14.51
CA SER A 211 0.58 7.89 14.09
C SER A 211 2.03 7.56 14.45
N ARG A 212 2.94 8.54 14.39
CA ARG A 212 4.31 8.37 14.90
C ARG A 212 4.33 8.08 16.39
N ALA A 213 3.54 8.82 17.17
CA ALA A 213 3.41 8.57 18.61
C ALA A 213 2.79 7.19 18.93
N LEU A 214 1.90 6.67 18.08
CA LEU A 214 1.35 5.32 18.21
C LEU A 214 2.40 4.23 17.93
N LEU A 215 3.27 4.40 16.92
CA LEU A 215 4.37 3.50 16.65
C LEU A 215 5.32 3.39 17.85
N ASP A 216 5.67 4.55 18.45
CA ASP A 216 6.51 4.60 19.65
C ASP A 216 5.83 3.94 20.86
N ARG A 217 4.54 4.22 21.07
CA ARG A 217 3.74 3.64 22.17
C ARG A 217 3.71 2.12 22.12
N ASP A 218 3.49 1.54 20.94
CA ASP A 218 3.31 0.10 20.76
C ASP A 218 4.64 -0.62 20.48
N GLY A 219 5.77 0.11 20.47
CA GLY A 219 7.11 -0.46 20.28
C GLY A 219 7.35 -1.02 18.88
N VAL A 220 6.64 -0.54 17.87
CA VAL A 220 6.88 -0.93 16.50
C VAL A 220 8.22 -0.37 16.02
N ARG A 221 9.07 -1.23 15.45
CA ARG A 221 10.29 -0.73 14.79
C ARG A 221 9.91 0.14 13.59
N TRP A 222 10.33 1.40 13.60
CA TRP A 222 10.07 2.29 12.48
C TRP A 222 11.23 3.21 12.14
N ILE A 223 11.25 3.71 10.91
CA ILE A 223 12.26 4.65 10.38
C ILE A 223 11.54 5.79 9.64
N GLY A 224 11.99 7.02 9.89
CA GLY A 224 11.61 8.20 9.10
C GLY A 224 12.58 8.41 7.95
N ILE A 225 12.07 8.53 6.73
CA ILE A 225 12.85 8.94 5.55
C ILE A 225 12.56 10.40 5.24
N GLU A 226 13.60 11.23 5.23
CA GLU A 226 13.50 12.68 5.11
C GLU A 226 14.45 13.22 4.03
N PRO A 227 14.04 14.22 3.22
CA PRO A 227 12.66 14.72 3.11
C PRO A 227 11.80 13.82 2.24
N ALA A 228 10.61 13.46 2.70
CA ALA A 228 9.64 12.69 1.92
C ALA A 228 8.20 12.97 2.33
N GLY A 229 7.28 12.81 1.40
CA GLY A 229 5.85 12.75 1.61
C GLY A 229 5.34 11.31 1.72
N HIS A 230 4.04 11.15 1.49
CA HIS A 230 3.37 9.86 1.53
C HIS A 230 3.93 8.83 0.53
N TRP A 231 4.42 9.26 -0.63
CA TRP A 231 5.02 8.38 -1.65
C TRP A 231 6.53 8.27 -1.50
N VAL A 232 6.99 7.70 -0.38
CA VAL A 232 8.42 7.54 -0.04
C VAL A 232 9.20 6.87 -1.18
N HIS A 233 8.58 5.93 -1.89
CA HIS A 233 9.17 5.21 -3.02
C HIS A 233 9.36 6.06 -4.29
N ILE A 234 8.74 7.24 -4.34
CA ILE A 234 8.94 8.23 -5.41
C ILE A 234 9.91 9.30 -4.95
N ASP A 235 9.75 9.78 -3.71
CA ASP A 235 10.53 10.91 -3.19
C ASP A 235 11.97 10.52 -2.86
N GLN A 236 12.17 9.33 -2.28
CA GLN A 236 13.46 8.85 -1.79
C GLN A 236 13.69 7.36 -2.11
N PRO A 237 13.67 6.95 -3.40
CA PRO A 237 13.74 5.54 -3.79
C PRO A 237 15.03 4.86 -3.33
N ASP A 238 16.18 5.55 -3.42
CA ASP A 238 17.49 4.98 -3.03
C ASP A 238 17.54 4.70 -1.52
N ARG A 239 17.06 5.64 -0.71
CA ARG A 239 17.01 5.46 0.75
C ARG A 239 16.03 4.36 1.14
N LEU A 240 14.83 4.37 0.58
CA LEU A 240 13.85 3.32 0.84
C LEU A 240 14.41 1.94 0.48
N ALA A 241 15.05 1.81 -0.69
CA ALA A 241 15.65 0.54 -1.10
C ALA A 241 16.76 0.08 -0.16
N ALA A 242 17.61 1.00 0.31
CA ALA A 242 18.68 0.69 1.25
C ALA A 242 18.14 0.20 2.61
N GLU A 243 17.13 0.86 3.15
CA GLU A 243 16.49 0.48 4.42
C GLU A 243 15.78 -0.88 4.30
N VAL A 244 15.00 -1.08 3.23
CA VAL A 244 14.38 -2.39 2.95
C VAL A 244 15.43 -3.47 2.82
N ALA A 245 16.49 -3.28 2.02
CA ALA A 245 17.55 -4.28 1.85
C ALA A 245 18.30 -4.54 3.16
N GLY A 246 18.50 -3.53 4.00
CA GLY A 246 19.07 -3.66 5.35
C GLY A 246 18.22 -4.58 6.21
N PHE A 247 16.95 -4.26 6.32
CA PHE A 247 15.98 -5.04 7.11
C PHE A 247 15.87 -6.50 6.63
N LEU A 248 15.84 -6.74 5.31
CA LEU A 248 15.75 -8.10 4.74
C LEU A 248 16.96 -8.97 5.03
N ARG A 249 18.14 -8.40 5.32
CA ARG A 249 19.32 -9.16 5.74
C ARG A 249 19.26 -9.58 7.20
N GLU A 250 18.47 -8.89 8.03
CA GLU A 250 18.29 -9.17 9.44
C GLU A 250 17.13 -10.15 9.70
N ALA A 251 16.12 -10.18 8.79
CA ALA A 251 14.89 -10.98 8.86
C ALA A 251 15.05 -12.35 8.16
#